data_ec4c887e8135333c3d1955b808f0b245
#
_entry.id   ec4c887e8135333c3d1955b808f0b245
#
_cell.length_a   1.000
_cell.length_b   1.000
_cell.length_c   1.000
_cell.angle_alpha   90.00
_cell.angle_beta   90.00
_cell.angle_gamma   90.00
#
_symmetry.space_group_name_H-M   'P 1'
#
loop_
_entity.id
_entity.type
_entity.pdbx_description
1 polymer ?
#
loop_
_entity_poly.entity_id
_entity_poly.type
_entity_poly.pdbx_seq_one_letter_code
_entity_poly.pdbx_strand_id
1 'polypeptide(L)'
;KNQIERLVAEGGGHVGLAYMTSVGTNFVPEIIAGFLDDPQNKNISFSCYEGNTKTLLYNLKREKYDLIFCSMVENESDVEFIPVYEQGLVVIVPENHPLAEKEKVTIQDICPYPLICYTKESGMRRIIDDLFVKAQIMPNILCQFEDVNSMAGLVAANQGIAIITDNPSIQNYKVTKLEFDTPYSKRMVYMAYVLNRYLPPAVEKFKEYIIQRTKEK
;
A
#
# COMPACT_ATOMS: atom_id res chain seq x y z
N LYS A 1 -4.58 35.77 -1.13
CA LYS A 1 -6.02 36.07 -0.97
C LYS A 1 -6.88 34.88 -1.47
N ASN A 2 -6.65 34.39 -2.68
CA ASN A 2 -7.47 33.29 -3.26
C ASN A 2 -7.38 31.94 -2.52
N GLN A 3 -6.37 31.69 -1.73
CA GLN A 3 -6.21 30.45 -0.99
C GLN A 3 -7.04 30.43 0.31
N ILE A 4 -7.12 31.59 0.98
CA ILE A 4 -7.92 31.76 2.20
C ILE A 4 -9.43 31.79 1.86
N GLU A 5 -9.80 32.39 0.72
CA GLU A 5 -11.20 32.41 0.26
C GLU A 5 -11.73 31.04 -0.15
N ARG A 6 -10.85 30.13 -0.64
CA ARG A 6 -11.19 28.70 -0.88
C ARG A 6 -11.35 27.89 0.41
N LEU A 7 -10.65 28.25 1.47
CA LEU A 7 -10.75 27.61 2.78
C LEU A 7 -12.02 28.00 3.55
N VAL A 8 -12.68 29.10 3.18
CA VAL A 8 -13.86 29.66 3.87
C VAL A 8 -15.17 29.44 3.08
N ALA A 9 -15.10 28.99 1.82
CA ALA A 9 -16.29 28.65 1.06
C ALA A 9 -17.02 27.47 1.73
N GLU A 10 -18.31 27.60 1.98
CA GLU A 10 -19.17 26.55 2.53
C GLU A 10 -18.99 25.25 1.75
N GLY A 11 -18.46 24.20 2.41
CA GLY A 11 -18.24 22.88 1.84
C GLY A 11 -16.92 22.67 1.08
N GLY A 12 -16.02 23.67 1.02
CA GLY A 12 -14.69 23.53 0.40
C GLY A 12 -13.60 23.17 1.43
N GLY A 13 -12.44 22.73 0.95
CA GLY A 13 -11.28 22.44 1.78
C GLY A 13 -10.17 21.73 1.03
N HIS A 14 -9.09 21.43 1.76
CA HIS A 14 -7.95 20.71 1.21
C HIS A 14 -7.51 19.61 2.17
N VAL A 15 -7.11 18.45 1.62
CA VAL A 15 -6.58 17.30 2.35
C VAL A 15 -5.19 16.99 1.83
N GLY A 16 -4.18 17.10 2.67
CA GLY A 16 -2.82 16.65 2.43
C GLY A 16 -2.70 15.17 2.79
N LEU A 17 -2.77 14.29 1.79
CA LEU A 17 -2.72 12.84 1.96
C LEU A 17 -1.39 12.28 1.49
N ALA A 18 -0.76 11.42 2.30
CA ALA A 18 0.40 10.69 1.83
C ALA A 18 0.27 9.19 2.12
N TYR A 19 0.93 8.35 1.31
CA TYR A 19 0.71 6.90 1.40
C TYR A 19 1.88 6.09 0.86
N MET A 20 1.93 4.83 1.27
CA MET A 20 2.86 3.86 0.68
C MET A 20 2.51 3.60 -0.78
N THR A 21 3.50 3.56 -1.65
CA THR A 21 3.35 3.30 -3.10
C THR A 21 2.46 2.09 -3.41
N SER A 22 2.53 1.05 -2.58
CA SER A 22 1.76 -0.18 -2.75
C SER A 22 0.23 -0.04 -2.67
N VAL A 23 -0.30 1.08 -2.14
CA VAL A 23 -1.75 1.34 -2.05
C VAL A 23 -2.21 2.46 -2.98
N GLY A 24 -1.27 3.11 -3.69
CA GLY A 24 -1.54 4.26 -4.55
C GLY A 24 -2.32 3.94 -5.83
N THR A 25 -2.27 2.69 -6.30
CA THR A 25 -2.87 2.30 -7.60
C THR A 25 -4.33 1.82 -7.50
N ASN A 26 -4.79 1.44 -6.31
CA ASN A 26 -6.16 0.92 -6.11
C ASN A 26 -6.84 1.55 -4.90
N PHE A 27 -6.35 1.30 -3.69
CA PHE A 27 -7.02 1.70 -2.45
C PHE A 27 -7.20 3.22 -2.35
N VAL A 28 -6.15 4.01 -2.59
CA VAL A 28 -6.22 5.48 -2.46
C VAL A 28 -7.17 6.10 -3.49
N PRO A 29 -7.10 5.79 -4.79
CA PRO A 29 -8.07 6.27 -5.76
C PRO A 29 -9.52 5.89 -5.42
N GLU A 30 -9.75 4.66 -4.97
CA GLU A 30 -11.09 4.17 -4.58
C GLU A 30 -11.66 4.93 -3.38
N ILE A 31 -10.84 5.21 -2.37
CA ILE A 31 -11.24 5.97 -1.18
C ILE A 31 -11.55 7.43 -1.54
N ILE A 32 -10.70 8.07 -2.34
CA ILE A 32 -10.92 9.46 -2.75
C ILE A 32 -12.15 9.58 -3.64
N ALA A 33 -12.31 8.69 -4.63
CA ALA A 33 -13.46 8.69 -5.52
C ALA A 33 -14.76 8.51 -4.73
N GLY A 34 -14.84 7.49 -3.87
CA GLY A 34 -16.03 7.26 -3.06
C GLY A 34 -16.35 8.39 -2.07
N PHE A 35 -15.35 9.11 -1.57
CA PHE A 35 -15.57 10.31 -0.75
C PHE A 35 -16.14 11.47 -1.57
N LEU A 36 -15.66 11.66 -2.80
CA LEU A 36 -16.09 12.74 -3.69
C LEU A 36 -17.41 12.44 -4.40
N ASP A 37 -17.93 11.22 -4.36
CA ASP A 37 -19.26 10.86 -4.87
C ASP A 37 -20.38 11.58 -4.10
N ASP A 38 -20.18 11.90 -2.81
CA ASP A 38 -21.08 12.77 -2.06
C ASP A 38 -21.00 14.22 -2.60
N PRO A 39 -22.14 14.80 -3.07
CA PRO A 39 -22.18 16.17 -3.58
C PRO A 39 -21.61 17.23 -2.60
N GLN A 40 -21.73 17.00 -1.29
CA GLN A 40 -21.22 17.90 -0.25
C GLN A 40 -19.67 17.92 -0.20
N ASN A 41 -18.99 16.95 -0.79
CA ASN A 41 -17.54 16.82 -0.77
C ASN A 41 -16.87 17.27 -2.07
N LYS A 42 -17.64 17.59 -3.12
CA LYS A 42 -17.12 17.89 -4.47
C LYS A 42 -16.15 19.06 -4.54
N ASN A 43 -16.21 19.99 -3.57
CA ASN A 43 -15.32 21.14 -3.50
C ASN A 43 -14.07 20.90 -2.65
N ILE A 44 -13.88 19.67 -2.15
CA ILE A 44 -12.68 19.28 -1.39
C ILE A 44 -11.61 18.82 -2.38
N SER A 45 -10.42 19.41 -2.25
CA SER A 45 -9.25 19.07 -3.07
C SER A 45 -8.25 18.22 -2.29
N PHE A 46 -7.43 17.47 -3.01
CA PHE A 46 -6.41 16.60 -2.44
C PHE A 46 -5.02 16.92 -3.00
N SER A 47 -4.00 16.88 -2.14
CA SER A 47 -2.60 16.71 -2.53
C SER A 47 -2.14 15.34 -2.08
N CYS A 48 -1.66 14.54 -3.03
CA CYS A 48 -1.26 13.16 -2.80
C CYS A 48 0.25 12.99 -2.95
N TYR A 49 0.88 12.30 -1.97
CA TYR A 49 2.32 12.07 -1.93
C TYR A 49 2.62 10.61 -1.64
N GLU A 50 3.69 10.11 -2.22
CA GLU A 50 4.13 8.73 -2.02
C GLU A 50 5.44 8.64 -1.26
N GLY A 51 5.62 7.54 -0.53
CA GLY A 51 6.86 7.27 0.18
C GLY A 51 6.83 5.98 0.99
N ASN A 52 7.92 5.68 1.68
CA ASN A 52 7.95 4.61 2.66
C ASN A 52 7.43 5.08 4.03
N THR A 53 6.98 4.15 4.86
CA THR A 53 6.37 4.45 6.18
C THR A 53 7.21 5.39 7.04
N LYS A 54 8.54 5.21 7.08
CA LYS A 54 9.45 6.04 7.89
C LYS A 54 9.43 7.51 7.44
N THR A 55 9.53 7.74 6.14
CA THR A 55 9.50 9.09 5.55
C THR A 55 8.12 9.73 5.70
N LEU A 56 7.06 8.95 5.49
CA LEU A 56 5.68 9.43 5.66
C LEU A 56 5.42 9.90 7.10
N LEU A 57 5.80 9.08 8.08
CA LEU A 57 5.61 9.38 9.50
C LEU A 57 6.44 10.59 9.94
N TYR A 58 7.69 10.68 9.51
CA TYR A 58 8.53 11.84 9.78
C TYR A 58 7.91 13.15 9.27
N ASN A 59 7.37 13.15 8.04
CA ASN A 59 6.75 14.32 7.44
C ASN A 59 5.36 14.62 8.03
N LEU A 60 4.58 13.60 8.43
CA LEU A 60 3.32 13.76 9.16
C LEU A 60 3.51 14.54 10.46
N LYS A 61 4.51 14.17 11.25
CA LYS A 61 4.85 14.86 12.51
C LYS A 61 5.28 16.33 12.30
N ARG A 62 5.82 16.62 11.14
CA ARG A 62 6.23 17.98 10.72
C ARG A 62 5.14 18.76 9.97
N GLU A 63 3.89 18.32 10.05
CA GLU A 63 2.73 19.00 9.44
C GLU A 63 2.77 19.14 7.92
N LYS A 64 3.58 18.29 7.24
CA LYS A 64 3.63 18.31 5.78
C LYS A 64 2.43 17.59 5.17
N TYR A 65 1.83 16.68 5.92
CA TYR A 65 0.63 15.90 5.56
C TYR A 65 -0.35 15.94 6.72
N ASP A 66 -1.64 15.81 6.41
CA ASP A 66 -2.71 15.72 7.39
C ASP A 66 -2.96 14.29 7.84
N LEU A 67 -3.02 13.38 6.86
CA LEU A 67 -3.26 11.95 7.04
C LEU A 67 -2.26 11.14 6.22
N ILE A 68 -1.88 9.97 6.72
CA ILE A 68 -1.07 9.03 5.94
C ILE A 68 -1.65 7.63 5.96
N PHE A 69 -1.42 6.85 4.87
CA PHE A 69 -1.61 5.40 4.86
C PHE A 69 -0.26 4.69 4.91
N CYS A 70 -0.03 3.94 5.98
CA CYS A 70 1.28 3.35 6.26
C CYS A 70 1.16 1.99 6.95
N SER A 71 2.30 1.33 7.19
CA SER A 71 2.39 0.19 8.10
C SER A 71 2.39 0.68 9.55
N MET A 72 1.96 -0.18 10.48
CA MET A 72 2.08 0.07 11.92
C MET A 72 3.55 0.29 12.30
N VAL A 73 3.78 1.28 13.16
CA VAL A 73 5.08 1.54 13.78
C VAL A 73 4.89 1.56 15.29
N GLU A 74 5.68 0.77 16.00
CA GLU A 74 5.65 0.72 17.46
C GLU A 74 6.33 1.95 18.09
N ASN A 75 5.94 2.28 19.30
CA ASN A 75 6.51 3.36 20.13
C ASN A 75 6.30 4.79 19.59
N GLU A 76 5.25 5.00 18.82
CA GLU A 76 4.81 6.31 18.30
C GLU A 76 3.59 6.81 19.10
N SER A 77 3.81 7.17 20.37
CA SER A 77 2.73 7.52 21.32
C SER A 77 1.94 8.78 20.96
N ASP A 78 2.46 9.61 20.06
CA ASP A 78 1.84 10.84 19.57
C ASP A 78 1.06 10.65 18.26
N VAL A 79 0.97 9.41 17.75
CA VAL A 79 0.30 9.06 16.49
C VAL A 79 -0.75 8.00 16.72
N GLU A 80 -1.95 8.25 16.23
CA GLU A 80 -3.02 7.24 16.16
C GLU A 80 -2.88 6.42 14.88
N PHE A 81 -3.03 5.10 15.00
CA PHE A 81 -3.03 4.17 13.86
C PHE A 81 -4.35 3.40 13.82
N ILE A 82 -5.16 3.66 12.81
CA ILE A 82 -6.46 3.00 12.60
C ILE A 82 -6.32 2.01 11.45
N PRO A 83 -6.61 0.70 11.64
CA PRO A 83 -6.57 -0.27 10.57
C PRO A 83 -7.67 0.05 9.55
N VAL A 84 -7.31 0.13 8.25
CA VAL A 84 -8.25 0.57 7.21
C VAL A 84 -8.32 -0.34 5.98
N TYR A 85 -7.26 -1.11 5.70
CA TYR A 85 -7.20 -1.93 4.51
C TYR A 85 -6.32 -3.16 4.71
N GLU A 86 -6.84 -4.34 4.35
CA GLU A 86 -6.07 -5.58 4.33
C GLU A 86 -5.54 -5.81 2.92
N GLN A 87 -4.22 -5.82 2.78
CA GLN A 87 -3.54 -6.00 1.51
C GLN A 87 -2.98 -7.42 1.39
N GLY A 88 -3.43 -8.15 0.37
CA GLY A 88 -2.97 -9.50 0.08
C GLY A 88 -1.57 -9.55 -0.54
N LEU A 89 -0.88 -10.68 -0.37
CA LEU A 89 0.32 -11.05 -1.09
C LEU A 89 -0.03 -12.12 -2.12
N VAL A 90 0.58 -12.02 -3.28
CA VAL A 90 0.47 -12.98 -4.38
C VAL A 90 1.86 -13.31 -4.92
N VAL A 91 1.95 -14.44 -5.59
CA VAL A 91 3.14 -14.79 -6.39
C VAL A 91 2.84 -14.52 -7.84
N ILE A 92 3.77 -13.89 -8.55
CA ILE A 92 3.70 -13.76 -10.00
C ILE A 92 4.83 -14.53 -10.67
N VAL A 93 4.48 -15.22 -11.74
CA VAL A 93 5.38 -16.03 -12.55
C VAL A 93 5.19 -15.70 -14.04
N PRO A 94 6.17 -15.95 -14.92
CA PRO A 94 5.96 -15.87 -16.36
C PRO A 94 4.78 -16.75 -16.81
N GLU A 95 4.04 -16.36 -17.86
CA GLU A 95 2.88 -17.13 -18.35
C GLU A 95 3.20 -18.59 -18.68
N ASN A 96 4.41 -18.87 -19.17
CA ASN A 96 4.86 -20.22 -19.54
C ASN A 96 5.70 -20.91 -18.43
N HIS A 97 5.63 -20.42 -17.19
CA HIS A 97 6.38 -20.99 -16.08
C HIS A 97 5.73 -22.30 -15.60
N PRO A 98 6.49 -23.32 -15.14
CA PRO A 98 5.90 -24.57 -14.63
C PRO A 98 4.88 -24.39 -13.50
N LEU A 99 5.01 -23.32 -12.69
CA LEU A 99 4.06 -22.99 -11.64
C LEU A 99 2.78 -22.36 -12.17
N ALA A 100 2.73 -21.85 -13.40
CA ALA A 100 1.56 -21.14 -13.93
C ALA A 100 0.31 -22.03 -14.07
N GLU A 101 0.46 -23.36 -14.06
CA GLU A 101 -0.64 -24.31 -14.05
C GLU A 101 -1.29 -24.51 -12.66
N LYS A 102 -0.66 -23.97 -11.59
CA LYS A 102 -1.17 -24.06 -10.22
C LYS A 102 -2.07 -22.84 -9.91
N GLU A 103 -3.11 -23.06 -9.11
CA GLU A 103 -3.90 -21.98 -8.54
C GLU A 103 -3.22 -21.36 -7.32
N LYS A 104 -2.54 -22.21 -6.53
CA LYS A 104 -1.87 -21.85 -5.28
C LYS A 104 -0.44 -22.36 -5.27
N VAL A 105 0.43 -21.60 -4.64
CA VAL A 105 1.83 -21.99 -4.40
C VAL A 105 2.24 -21.72 -2.97
N THR A 106 3.07 -22.60 -2.44
CA THR A 106 3.72 -22.47 -1.13
C THR A 106 5.10 -21.87 -1.29
N ILE A 107 5.73 -21.52 -0.15
CA ILE A 107 7.12 -21.05 -0.16
C ILE A 107 8.10 -22.14 -0.66
N GLN A 108 7.78 -23.41 -0.43
CA GLN A 108 8.55 -24.56 -0.92
C GLN A 108 8.48 -24.69 -2.44
N ASP A 109 7.33 -24.40 -3.04
CA ASP A 109 7.17 -24.42 -4.50
C ASP A 109 8.01 -23.35 -5.19
N ILE A 110 8.17 -22.19 -4.56
CA ILE A 110 8.84 -21.02 -5.17
C ILE A 110 10.34 -20.97 -4.88
N CYS A 111 10.82 -21.58 -3.80
CA CYS A 111 12.22 -21.50 -3.38
C CYS A 111 13.27 -21.98 -4.39
N PRO A 112 12.99 -22.94 -5.33
CA PRO A 112 13.96 -23.34 -6.33
C PRO A 112 14.27 -22.29 -7.40
N TYR A 113 13.43 -21.26 -7.52
CA TYR A 113 13.49 -20.28 -8.60
C TYR A 113 14.17 -18.97 -8.17
N PRO A 114 14.80 -18.25 -9.12
CA PRO A 114 15.32 -16.91 -8.84
C PRO A 114 14.19 -15.97 -8.42
N LEU A 115 14.37 -15.28 -7.29
CA LEU A 115 13.39 -14.37 -6.73
C LEU A 115 13.75 -12.91 -7.06
N ILE A 116 12.80 -12.21 -7.67
CA ILE A 116 12.81 -10.76 -7.81
C ILE A 116 12.10 -10.20 -6.57
N CYS A 117 12.78 -9.39 -5.78
CA CYS A 117 12.33 -9.01 -4.46
C CYS A 117 12.23 -7.48 -4.29
N TYR A 118 11.59 -7.04 -3.22
CA TYR A 118 11.66 -5.64 -2.81
C TYR A 118 13.03 -5.28 -2.26
N THR A 119 13.40 -3.99 -2.34
CA THR A 119 14.60 -3.46 -1.66
C THR A 119 14.48 -3.59 -0.14
N LYS A 120 15.60 -3.55 0.57
CA LYS A 120 15.64 -3.71 2.04
C LYS A 120 14.92 -2.59 2.79
N GLU A 121 14.77 -1.44 2.18
CA GLU A 121 14.09 -0.25 2.70
C GLU A 121 12.55 -0.40 2.64
N SER A 122 12.06 -1.32 1.81
CA SER A 122 10.63 -1.60 1.70
C SER A 122 10.11 -2.37 2.91
N GLY A 123 9.00 -1.92 3.50
CA GLY A 123 8.30 -2.67 4.53
C GLY A 123 7.82 -4.05 4.08
N MET A 124 7.61 -4.24 2.77
CA MET A 124 7.26 -5.53 2.17
C MET A 124 8.41 -6.53 2.22
N ARG A 125 9.64 -6.06 2.04
CA ARG A 125 10.83 -6.92 2.10
C ARG A 125 10.93 -7.63 3.45
N ARG A 126 10.71 -6.91 4.55
CA ARG A 126 10.74 -7.50 5.90
C ARG A 126 9.71 -8.62 6.04
N ILE A 127 8.49 -8.41 5.56
CA ILE A 127 7.43 -9.42 5.62
C ILE A 127 7.84 -10.67 4.83
N ILE A 128 8.39 -10.50 3.63
CA ILE A 128 8.84 -11.61 2.77
C ILE A 128 10.05 -12.34 3.41
N ASP A 129 11.02 -11.61 3.93
CA ASP A 129 12.16 -12.21 4.63
C ASP A 129 11.71 -13.05 5.83
N ASP A 130 10.75 -12.56 6.63
CA ASP A 130 10.18 -13.30 7.77
C ASP A 130 9.49 -14.60 7.33
N LEU A 131 8.85 -14.64 6.15
CA LEU A 131 8.26 -15.87 5.60
C LEU A 131 9.35 -16.92 5.30
N PHE A 132 10.44 -16.50 4.67
CA PHE A 132 11.57 -17.38 4.36
C PHE A 132 12.28 -17.86 5.63
N VAL A 133 12.48 -16.98 6.61
CA VAL A 133 13.07 -17.35 7.92
C VAL A 133 12.22 -18.39 8.64
N LYS A 134 10.89 -18.19 8.72
CA LYS A 134 9.96 -19.15 9.35
C LYS A 134 9.93 -20.50 8.63
N ALA A 135 10.09 -20.49 7.32
CA ALA A 135 10.19 -21.71 6.53
C ALA A 135 11.57 -22.39 6.61
N GLN A 136 12.56 -21.73 7.22
CA GLN A 136 13.97 -22.17 7.25
C GLN A 136 14.57 -22.35 5.85
N ILE A 137 14.20 -21.48 4.92
CA ILE A 137 14.64 -21.47 3.53
C ILE A 137 15.43 -20.18 3.25
N MET A 138 16.51 -20.31 2.50
CA MET A 138 17.26 -19.16 1.98
C MET A 138 16.78 -18.83 0.57
N PRO A 139 16.22 -17.62 0.32
CA PRO A 139 15.79 -17.25 -1.02
C PRO A 139 16.99 -16.99 -1.95
N ASN A 140 16.87 -17.41 -3.20
CA ASN A 140 17.83 -17.06 -4.25
C ASN A 140 17.43 -15.70 -4.86
N ILE A 141 17.85 -14.59 -4.24
CA ILE A 141 17.48 -13.24 -4.69
C ILE A 141 18.33 -12.84 -5.90
N LEU A 142 17.68 -12.70 -7.06
CA LEU A 142 18.32 -12.27 -8.30
C LEU A 142 18.54 -10.74 -8.34
N CYS A 143 17.49 -9.98 -7.99
CA CYS A 143 17.53 -8.52 -8.02
C CYS A 143 16.45 -7.91 -7.12
N GLN A 144 16.53 -6.59 -6.90
CA GLN A 144 15.67 -5.87 -5.97
C GLN A 144 15.13 -4.58 -6.58
N PHE A 145 13.83 -4.29 -6.35
CA PHE A 145 13.13 -3.11 -6.83
C PHE A 145 12.25 -2.50 -5.73
N GLU A 146 11.91 -1.23 -5.87
CA GLU A 146 10.97 -0.56 -4.95
C GLU A 146 9.52 -0.72 -5.40
N ASP A 147 9.28 -0.83 -6.70
CA ASP A 147 7.95 -0.84 -7.28
C ASP A 147 7.57 -2.17 -7.94
N VAL A 148 6.27 -2.48 -7.88
CA VAL A 148 5.69 -3.73 -8.39
C VAL A 148 5.77 -3.81 -9.92
N ASN A 149 5.67 -2.69 -10.63
CA ASN A 149 5.64 -2.68 -12.10
C ASN A 149 7.00 -3.10 -12.69
N SER A 150 8.10 -2.59 -12.11
CA SER A 150 9.45 -3.01 -12.47
C SER A 150 9.67 -4.50 -12.19
N MET A 151 9.19 -4.99 -11.05
CA MET A 151 9.25 -6.42 -10.72
C MET A 151 8.44 -7.26 -11.73
N ALA A 152 7.21 -6.87 -12.03
CA ALA A 152 6.35 -7.56 -13.00
C ALA A 152 6.94 -7.55 -14.42
N GLY A 153 7.56 -6.44 -14.83
CA GLY A 153 8.27 -6.36 -16.12
C GLY A 153 9.39 -7.38 -16.23
N LEU A 154 10.18 -7.56 -15.16
CA LEU A 154 11.29 -8.51 -15.17
C LEU A 154 10.81 -9.98 -15.09
N VAL A 155 9.72 -10.23 -14.35
CA VAL A 155 9.03 -11.54 -14.39
C VAL A 155 8.51 -11.85 -15.79
N ALA A 156 7.83 -10.90 -16.44
CA ALA A 156 7.35 -11.06 -17.82
C ALA A 156 8.48 -11.32 -18.82
N ALA A 157 9.68 -10.82 -18.54
CA ALA A 157 10.90 -11.10 -19.31
C ALA A 157 11.56 -12.46 -18.96
N ASN A 158 10.88 -13.32 -18.20
CA ASN A 158 11.31 -14.66 -17.81
C ASN A 158 12.64 -14.70 -17.05
N GLN A 159 12.92 -13.71 -16.19
CA GLN A 159 14.15 -13.64 -15.41
C GLN A 159 14.00 -14.24 -13.99
N GLY A 160 12.79 -14.57 -13.58
CA GLY A 160 12.50 -15.15 -12.27
C GLY A 160 11.04 -15.00 -11.90
N ILE A 161 10.75 -15.18 -10.64
CA ILE A 161 9.40 -15.04 -10.05
C ILE A 161 9.42 -13.96 -8.97
N ALA A 162 8.25 -13.47 -8.55
CA ALA A 162 8.20 -12.48 -7.47
C ALA A 162 7.04 -12.73 -6.50
N ILE A 163 7.25 -12.40 -5.22
CA ILE A 163 6.19 -12.23 -4.23
C ILE A 163 5.92 -10.73 -4.16
N ILE A 164 4.68 -10.34 -4.46
CA ILE A 164 4.28 -8.94 -4.52
C ILE A 164 2.97 -8.71 -3.76
N THR A 165 2.66 -7.44 -3.49
CA THR A 165 1.30 -7.07 -3.08
C THR A 165 0.33 -7.28 -4.23
N ASP A 166 -0.88 -7.78 -3.94
CA ASP A 166 -1.93 -7.88 -4.97
C ASP A 166 -2.25 -6.48 -5.49
N ASN A 167 -1.93 -6.25 -6.76
CA ASN A 167 -2.02 -4.96 -7.41
C ASN A 167 -2.64 -5.13 -8.80
N PRO A 168 -3.73 -4.42 -9.12
CA PRO A 168 -4.37 -4.52 -10.44
C PRO A 168 -3.47 -4.19 -11.62
N SER A 169 -2.43 -3.37 -11.44
CA SER A 169 -1.52 -2.98 -12.54
C SER A 169 -0.76 -4.16 -13.15
N ILE A 170 -0.62 -5.28 -12.43
CA ILE A 170 0.06 -6.48 -12.96
C ILE A 170 -0.67 -7.12 -14.14
N GLN A 171 -1.97 -6.86 -14.31
CA GLN A 171 -2.74 -7.34 -15.47
C GLN A 171 -2.22 -6.79 -16.81
N ASN A 172 -1.41 -5.73 -16.78
CA ASN A 172 -0.79 -5.16 -17.98
C ASN A 172 0.48 -5.90 -18.42
N TYR A 173 0.92 -6.91 -17.66
CA TYR A 173 2.13 -7.68 -17.91
C TYR A 173 1.79 -9.13 -18.28
N LYS A 174 2.65 -9.77 -19.08
CA LYS A 174 2.54 -11.21 -19.43
C LYS A 174 3.02 -12.07 -18.27
N VAL A 175 2.23 -12.10 -17.21
CA VAL A 175 2.49 -12.86 -16.00
C VAL A 175 1.24 -13.58 -15.53
N THR A 176 1.40 -14.73 -14.89
CA THR A 176 0.34 -15.45 -14.20
C THR A 176 0.40 -15.10 -12.71
N LYS A 177 -0.73 -14.65 -12.16
CA LYS A 177 -0.92 -14.42 -10.73
C LYS A 177 -1.39 -15.70 -10.05
N LEU A 178 -0.69 -16.08 -8.97
CA LEU A 178 -0.98 -17.27 -8.18
C LEU A 178 -1.30 -16.88 -6.74
N GLU A 179 -2.24 -17.56 -6.11
CA GLU A 179 -2.49 -17.40 -4.69
C GLU A 179 -1.27 -17.88 -3.89
N PHE A 180 -0.84 -17.07 -2.92
CA PHE A 180 0.26 -17.45 -2.05
C PHE A 180 -0.29 -18.12 -0.79
N ASP A 181 -0.15 -19.44 -0.72
CA ASP A 181 -0.63 -20.28 0.39
C ASP A 181 0.30 -20.13 1.61
N THR A 182 0.02 -19.14 2.41
CA THR A 182 0.73 -18.84 3.66
C THR A 182 -0.21 -18.18 4.66
N PRO A 183 -0.11 -18.50 5.97
CA PRO A 183 -0.92 -17.83 7.00
C PRO A 183 -0.63 -16.33 7.13
N TYR A 184 0.43 -15.85 6.49
CA TYR A 184 0.85 -14.44 6.50
C TYR A 184 0.67 -13.77 5.13
N SER A 185 -0.25 -14.29 4.31
CA SER A 185 -0.53 -13.76 2.96
C SER A 185 -1.15 -12.35 2.95
N LYS A 186 -1.40 -11.78 4.11
CA LYS A 186 -2.07 -10.49 4.24
C LYS A 186 -1.34 -9.58 5.21
N ARG A 187 -1.35 -8.28 4.91
CA ARG A 187 -0.88 -7.25 5.83
C ARG A 187 -1.95 -6.19 6.04
N MET A 188 -1.97 -5.59 7.23
CA MET A 188 -2.82 -4.46 7.52
C MET A 188 -2.15 -3.15 7.12
N VAL A 189 -2.90 -2.30 6.44
CA VAL A 189 -2.56 -0.90 6.18
C VAL A 189 -3.35 -0.05 7.16
N TYR A 190 -2.69 0.94 7.74
CA TYR A 190 -3.25 1.83 8.73
C TYR A 190 -3.36 3.25 8.20
N MET A 191 -4.46 3.91 8.49
CA MET A 191 -4.55 5.37 8.45
C MET A 191 -3.89 5.89 9.72
N ALA A 192 -2.98 6.86 9.59
CA ALA A 192 -2.34 7.46 10.75
C ALA A 192 -2.40 9.00 10.71
N TYR A 193 -2.56 9.59 11.90
CA TYR A 193 -2.56 11.03 12.13
C TYR A 193 -2.01 11.37 13.52
N VAL A 194 -1.56 12.60 13.71
CA VAL A 194 -0.98 13.04 15.00
C VAL A 194 -2.11 13.34 15.99
N LEU A 195 -2.03 12.73 17.17
CA LEU A 195 -2.96 12.96 18.27
C LEU A 195 -2.92 14.40 18.76
N ASN A 196 -4.05 14.89 19.25
CA ASN A 196 -4.22 16.25 19.82
C ASN A 196 -3.87 17.40 18.86
N ARG A 197 -3.69 17.12 17.56
CA ARG A 197 -3.55 18.15 16.54
C ARG A 197 -4.91 18.55 16.00
N TYR A 198 -5.10 19.85 15.79
CA TYR A 198 -6.26 20.34 15.07
C TYR A 198 -6.23 19.83 13.62
N LEU A 199 -7.30 19.18 13.19
CA LEU A 199 -7.52 18.81 11.80
C LEU A 199 -8.53 19.76 11.17
N PRO A 200 -8.26 20.33 9.99
CA PRO A 200 -9.24 21.14 9.26
C PRO A 200 -10.54 20.35 9.00
N PRO A 201 -11.70 21.01 8.89
CA PRO A 201 -12.99 20.32 8.73
C PRO A 201 -13.04 19.33 7.56
N ALA A 202 -12.39 19.65 6.42
CA ALA A 202 -12.31 18.75 5.27
C ALA A 202 -11.51 17.46 5.59
N VAL A 203 -10.43 17.60 6.36
CA VAL A 203 -9.59 16.47 6.79
C VAL A 203 -10.36 15.61 7.79
N GLU A 204 -11.03 16.22 8.77
CA GLU A 204 -11.85 15.51 9.75
C GLU A 204 -12.96 14.71 9.06
N LYS A 205 -13.68 15.33 8.11
CA LYS A 205 -14.74 14.70 7.33
C LYS A 205 -14.22 13.51 6.52
N PHE A 206 -13.05 13.64 5.89
CA PHE A 206 -12.43 12.55 5.13
C PHE A 206 -11.96 11.41 6.05
N LYS A 207 -11.36 11.72 7.21
CA LYS A 207 -10.99 10.74 8.24
C LYS A 207 -12.20 9.94 8.72
N GLU A 208 -13.31 10.62 9.06
CA GLU A 208 -14.55 9.96 9.49
C GLU A 208 -15.14 9.06 8.42
N TYR A 209 -15.15 9.51 7.16
CA TYR A 209 -15.57 8.68 6.03
C TYR A 209 -14.78 7.38 5.93
N ILE A 210 -13.43 7.44 6.05
CA ILE A 210 -12.58 6.26 6.01
C ILE A 210 -12.92 5.30 7.16
N ILE A 211 -13.08 5.83 8.38
CA ILE A 211 -13.41 5.03 9.57
C ILE A 211 -14.77 4.33 9.40
N GLN A 212 -15.78 5.02 8.90
CA GLN A 212 -17.11 4.45 8.67
C GLN A 212 -17.07 3.32 7.65
N ARG A 213 -16.41 3.55 6.51
CA ARG A 213 -16.25 2.55 5.45
C ARG A 213 -15.51 1.28 5.91
N THR A 214 -14.58 1.43 6.86
CA THR A 214 -13.83 0.29 7.41
C THR A 214 -14.71 -0.59 8.31
N LYS A 215 -15.73 -0.04 8.95
CA LYS A 215 -16.67 -0.78 9.81
C LYS A 215 -17.73 -1.55 9.04
N GLU A 216 -17.97 -1.21 7.78
CA GLU A 216 -18.98 -1.82 6.91
C GLU A 216 -18.43 -3.02 6.10
N LYS A 217 -17.13 -3.26 6.14
CA LYS A 217 -16.45 -4.42 5.53
C LYS A 217 -16.13 -5.50 6.57
#